data_53b5fe16375f5263f4f8e0598af189bc
#
_entry.id   53b5fe16375f5263f4f8e0598af189bc
#
_cell.length_a   1.000
_cell.length_b   1.000
_cell.length_c   1.000
_cell.angle_alpha   90.00
_cell.angle_beta   90.00
_cell.angle_gamma   90.00
#
_symmetry.space_group_name_H-M   'P 1'
#
loop_
_entity.id
_entity.type
_entity.pdbx_description
1 polymer ?
#
loop_
_entity_poly.entity_id
_entity_poly.type
_entity_poly.pdbx_seq_one_letter_code
_entity_poly.pdbx_strand_id
1 'polypeptide(L)'
;MTMLGDRQRLAYIASQAADARLNVELETEGMTLNIGPQHPATHGTLRIICRLDGEQVVWAEPSAGYMHRGYEKLTEVRTFPQVTSLVNRIDWLGSFANEVPFILAAEKLMDIEAPPRAQHIRTILFELSRIANVSLFLGDLGVQLGAITPVFMAFRDREYVLNLIESATGGRFHPNFDRIGGLKDDLPKGWIEETRSVMRKLRTFCDEIDDLLFGNEIFQSRTRGIGVIPKDVALQYGMSGANLRASGVDYDLRRDQKIAMAWDKVDFKVWTHPDGDSFARCWVRLQETREATLIVEKLLDTLPAGPVMAKVPRIIKVPEGEAWVSTENPLGEMGYYVVSKGDLGPFRVKIRSASFNNISIVPWLLRGVYVPDVITILASLYFILGDIDR
;
A
#
# COMPACT_ATOMS: atom_id res chain seq x y z
N MET A 1 20.93 -26.43 -16.57
CA MET A 1 20.71 -25.25 -17.41
C MET A 1 21.40 -24.08 -16.71
N THR A 2 22.52 -23.62 -17.27
CA THR A 2 23.38 -22.59 -16.68
C THR A 2 22.65 -21.26 -16.69
N MET A 3 22.49 -20.65 -15.53
CA MET A 3 21.98 -19.28 -15.42
C MET A 3 22.90 -18.33 -16.17
N LEU A 4 22.39 -17.68 -17.20
CA LEU A 4 23.05 -16.55 -17.84
C LEU A 4 23.26 -15.46 -16.81
N GLY A 5 24.51 -14.99 -16.64
CA GLY A 5 24.81 -13.95 -15.64
C GLY A 5 24.00 -12.67 -15.90
N ASP A 6 23.70 -11.92 -14.82
CA ASP A 6 22.83 -10.74 -14.82
C ASP A 6 23.18 -9.72 -15.92
N ARG A 7 24.45 -9.54 -16.27
CA ARG A 7 24.90 -8.68 -17.37
C ARG A 7 24.43 -9.16 -18.75
N GLN A 8 24.39 -10.46 -18.99
CA GLN A 8 23.91 -11.02 -20.27
C GLN A 8 22.38 -10.93 -20.35
N ARG A 9 21.70 -11.10 -19.23
CA ARG A 9 20.24 -10.93 -19.16
C ARG A 9 19.82 -9.47 -19.36
N LEU A 10 20.54 -8.52 -18.75
CA LEU A 10 20.33 -7.07 -18.97
C LEU A 10 20.67 -6.64 -20.40
N ALA A 11 21.74 -7.18 -20.98
CA ALA A 11 22.11 -6.93 -22.38
C ALA A 11 21.07 -7.49 -23.35
N TYR A 12 20.53 -8.68 -23.06
CA TYR A 12 19.43 -9.28 -23.83
C TYR A 12 18.15 -8.44 -23.73
N ILE A 13 17.78 -7.99 -22.54
CA ILE A 13 16.61 -7.11 -22.32
C ILE A 13 16.83 -5.75 -23.02
N ALA A 14 18.03 -5.19 -22.94
CA ALA A 14 18.35 -3.92 -23.60
C ALA A 14 18.35 -4.04 -25.14
N SER A 15 18.82 -5.17 -25.70
CA SER A 15 18.74 -5.43 -27.14
C SER A 15 17.29 -5.55 -27.60
N GLN A 16 16.45 -6.26 -26.85
CA GLN A 16 15.02 -6.39 -27.14
C GLN A 16 14.28 -5.04 -27.04
N ALA A 17 14.70 -4.15 -26.14
CA ALA A 17 14.15 -2.81 -26.02
C ALA A 17 14.56 -1.89 -27.20
N ALA A 18 15.74 -2.09 -27.76
CA ALA A 18 16.20 -1.38 -28.96
C ALA A 18 15.45 -1.87 -30.22
N ASP A 19 15.22 -3.18 -30.34
CA ASP A 19 14.46 -3.78 -31.45
C ASP A 19 12.96 -3.41 -31.41
N ALA A 20 12.40 -3.10 -30.25
CA ALA A 20 11.00 -2.64 -30.15
C ALA A 20 10.75 -1.25 -30.76
N ARG A 21 11.82 -0.51 -31.10
CA ARG A 21 11.73 0.76 -31.88
C ARG A 21 11.83 0.56 -33.38
N LEU A 22 12.21 -0.63 -33.84
CA LEU A 22 12.14 -1.02 -35.22
C LEU A 22 10.77 -1.67 -35.44
N ASN A 23 10.02 -1.19 -36.44
CA ASN A 23 8.81 -1.84 -36.93
C ASN A 23 9.17 -3.22 -37.50
N VAL A 24 9.33 -4.20 -36.63
CA VAL A 24 9.43 -5.59 -37.05
C VAL A 24 7.97 -6.04 -37.26
N GLU A 25 7.57 -6.16 -38.52
CA GLU A 25 6.41 -6.95 -38.89
C GLU A 25 6.69 -8.38 -38.40
N LEU A 26 6.09 -8.75 -37.28
CA LEU A 26 6.13 -10.12 -36.79
C LEU A 26 5.27 -10.96 -37.71
N GLU A 27 5.86 -11.77 -38.56
CA GLU A 27 5.15 -12.73 -39.44
C GLU A 27 4.43 -13.86 -38.68
N THR A 28 4.55 -13.91 -37.36
CA THR A 28 3.81 -14.84 -36.52
C THR A 28 2.59 -14.14 -35.91
N GLU A 29 1.40 -14.70 -36.12
CA GLU A 29 0.18 -14.30 -35.41
C GLU A 29 0.37 -14.58 -33.91
N GLY A 30 0.99 -13.65 -33.19
CA GLY A 30 1.17 -13.74 -31.74
C GLY A 30 -0.19 -13.77 -31.04
N MET A 31 -0.38 -14.69 -30.12
CA MET A 31 -1.61 -14.80 -29.34
C MET A 31 -1.73 -13.58 -28.41
N THR A 32 -2.93 -12.96 -28.39
CA THR A 32 -3.26 -11.92 -27.40
C THR A 32 -4.04 -12.55 -26.25
N LEU A 33 -3.49 -12.46 -25.03
CA LEU A 33 -4.13 -12.89 -23.79
C LEU A 33 -4.57 -11.68 -22.98
N ASN A 34 -5.84 -11.67 -22.54
CA ASN A 34 -6.33 -10.68 -21.59
C ASN A 34 -6.45 -11.32 -20.20
N ILE A 35 -5.74 -10.76 -19.23
CA ILE A 35 -5.87 -11.11 -17.82
C ILE A 35 -6.75 -10.02 -17.16
N GLY A 36 -7.95 -10.40 -16.73
CA GLY A 36 -8.95 -9.43 -16.28
C GLY A 36 -9.81 -8.85 -17.43
N PRO A 37 -10.68 -7.86 -17.12
CA PRO A 37 -10.83 -7.13 -15.86
C PRO A 37 -11.34 -7.95 -14.67
N GLN A 38 -12.02 -9.07 -14.86
CA GLN A 38 -12.42 -9.96 -13.78
C GLN A 38 -11.48 -11.16 -13.72
N HIS A 39 -10.50 -11.11 -12.82
CA HIS A 39 -9.55 -12.19 -12.55
C HIS A 39 -9.03 -12.05 -11.12
N PRO A 40 -8.88 -13.15 -10.35
CA PRO A 40 -8.37 -13.08 -8.96
C PRO A 40 -7.05 -12.32 -8.83
N ALA A 41 -6.11 -12.52 -9.75
CA ALA A 41 -4.79 -11.88 -9.73
C ALA A 41 -4.80 -10.38 -10.09
N THR A 42 -5.93 -9.80 -10.47
CA THR A 42 -6.04 -8.38 -10.81
C THR A 42 -6.54 -7.51 -9.64
N HIS A 43 -6.77 -8.11 -8.48
CA HIS A 43 -7.19 -7.45 -7.24
C HIS A 43 -8.33 -6.44 -7.43
N GLY A 44 -9.31 -6.80 -8.26
CA GLY A 44 -10.44 -5.97 -8.66
C GLY A 44 -10.71 -6.07 -10.15
N THR A 45 -10.66 -4.94 -10.87
CA THR A 45 -11.04 -4.84 -12.29
C THR A 45 -9.91 -4.32 -13.18
N LEU A 46 -8.65 -4.62 -12.85
CA LEU A 46 -7.52 -4.31 -13.73
C LEU A 46 -7.50 -5.28 -14.91
N ARG A 47 -7.32 -4.75 -16.09
CA ARG A 47 -7.07 -5.54 -17.30
C ARG A 47 -5.59 -5.44 -17.66
N ILE A 48 -4.95 -6.57 -17.90
CA ILE A 48 -3.60 -6.63 -18.45
C ILE A 48 -3.68 -7.32 -19.80
N ILE A 49 -3.28 -6.60 -20.84
CA ILE A 49 -3.24 -7.10 -22.20
C ILE A 49 -1.84 -7.63 -22.44
N CYS A 50 -1.69 -8.92 -22.70
CA CYS A 50 -0.43 -9.57 -22.99
C CYS A 50 -0.39 -10.04 -24.43
N ARG A 51 0.74 -9.85 -25.13
CA ARG A 51 1.06 -10.55 -26.37
C ARG A 51 2.03 -11.66 -26.03
N LEU A 52 1.76 -12.84 -26.56
CA LEU A 52 2.48 -14.06 -26.26
C LEU A 52 3.19 -14.58 -27.52
N ASP A 53 4.41 -15.09 -27.32
CA ASP A 53 5.08 -16.01 -28.23
C ASP A 53 5.18 -17.38 -27.52
N GLY A 54 4.35 -18.31 -27.98
CA GLY A 54 4.12 -19.56 -27.22
C GLY A 54 3.55 -19.23 -25.82
N GLU A 55 4.28 -19.64 -24.78
CA GLU A 55 3.91 -19.36 -23.37
C GLU A 55 4.66 -18.16 -22.77
N GLN A 56 5.46 -17.45 -23.55
CA GLN A 56 6.23 -16.28 -23.11
C GLN A 56 5.53 -14.98 -23.43
N VAL A 57 5.49 -14.07 -22.45
CA VAL A 57 4.98 -12.70 -22.63
C VAL A 57 6.04 -11.86 -23.34
N VAL A 58 5.78 -11.43 -24.58
CA VAL A 58 6.66 -10.54 -25.32
C VAL A 58 6.34 -9.07 -25.07
N TRP A 59 5.10 -8.77 -24.74
CA TRP A 59 4.62 -7.43 -24.45
C TRP A 59 3.42 -7.47 -23.49
N ALA A 60 3.34 -6.52 -22.56
CA ALA A 60 2.23 -6.39 -21.64
C ALA A 60 1.86 -4.92 -21.40
N GLU A 61 0.59 -4.63 -21.26
CA GLU A 61 0.07 -3.31 -20.94
C GLU A 61 -1.05 -3.39 -19.90
N PRO A 62 -0.90 -2.74 -18.72
CA PRO A 62 -1.98 -2.60 -17.75
C PRO A 62 -2.97 -1.53 -18.24
N SER A 63 -4.24 -1.88 -18.30
CA SER A 63 -5.36 -0.99 -18.66
C SER A 63 -6.18 -0.72 -17.38
N ALA A 64 -6.01 0.44 -16.79
CA ALA A 64 -6.75 0.93 -15.63
C ALA A 64 -7.95 1.78 -16.06
N GLY A 65 -8.83 2.13 -15.10
CA GLY A 65 -9.96 3.02 -15.32
C GLY A 65 -11.34 2.41 -15.10
N TYR A 66 -11.44 1.09 -14.93
CA TYR A 66 -12.73 0.41 -14.74
C TYR A 66 -13.41 0.75 -13.39
N MET A 67 -12.64 1.22 -12.41
CA MET A 67 -13.13 1.73 -11.12
C MET A 67 -12.91 3.24 -10.95
N HIS A 68 -12.60 3.97 -12.02
CA HIS A 68 -12.38 5.41 -11.92
C HIS A 68 -13.67 6.13 -11.55
N ARG A 69 -13.67 6.83 -10.42
CA ARG A 69 -14.80 7.56 -9.87
C ARG A 69 -14.64 9.08 -9.91
N GLY A 70 -13.52 9.57 -10.44
CA GLY A 70 -13.23 10.98 -10.53
C GLY A 70 -13.04 11.65 -9.17
N TYR A 71 -12.39 11.00 -8.22
CA TYR A 71 -12.23 11.53 -6.85
C TYR A 71 -11.59 12.92 -6.84
N GLU A 72 -10.56 13.16 -7.64
CA GLU A 72 -9.93 14.47 -7.73
C GLU A 72 -10.94 15.56 -8.14
N LYS A 73 -11.85 15.26 -9.06
CA LYS A 73 -12.92 16.20 -9.48
C LYS A 73 -14.01 16.34 -8.43
N LEU A 74 -14.37 15.25 -7.76
CA LEU A 74 -15.39 15.29 -6.69
C LEU A 74 -14.92 16.11 -5.48
N THR A 75 -13.62 16.18 -5.20
CA THR A 75 -13.10 17.00 -4.12
C THR A 75 -13.36 18.49 -4.32
N GLU A 76 -13.43 18.98 -5.57
CA GLU A 76 -13.66 20.39 -5.90
C GLU A 76 -15.08 20.88 -5.53
N VAL A 77 -16.03 19.94 -5.38
CA VAL A 77 -17.45 20.26 -5.07
C VAL A 77 -17.86 19.76 -3.66
N ARG A 78 -16.90 19.41 -2.83
CA ARG A 78 -17.12 18.94 -1.45
C ARG A 78 -16.37 19.82 -0.45
N THR A 79 -16.90 19.92 0.77
CA THR A 79 -16.18 20.57 1.86
C THR A 79 -15.01 19.69 2.34
N PHE A 80 -13.98 20.28 2.96
CA PHE A 80 -12.85 19.53 3.49
C PHE A 80 -13.27 18.34 4.36
N PRO A 81 -14.21 18.44 5.32
CA PRO A 81 -14.67 17.29 6.08
C PRO A 81 -15.39 16.21 5.23
N GLN A 82 -16.05 16.60 4.14
CA GLN A 82 -16.70 15.65 3.24
C GLN A 82 -15.69 14.90 2.35
N VAL A 83 -14.58 15.54 2.00
CA VAL A 83 -13.51 14.92 1.23
C VAL A 83 -12.87 13.77 2.00
N THR A 84 -12.79 13.82 3.34
CA THR A 84 -12.30 12.70 4.15
C THR A 84 -13.04 11.39 3.85
N SER A 85 -14.36 11.47 3.63
CA SER A 85 -15.15 10.30 3.25
C SER A 85 -14.86 9.80 1.82
N LEU A 86 -14.35 10.63 0.93
CA LEU A 86 -13.94 10.22 -0.42
C LEU A 86 -12.58 9.52 -0.37
N VAL A 87 -11.58 10.16 0.26
CA VAL A 87 -10.20 9.64 0.30
C VAL A 87 -10.08 8.34 1.07
N ASN A 88 -10.90 8.14 2.08
CA ASN A 88 -10.99 6.91 2.86
C ASN A 88 -11.30 5.66 1.99
N ARG A 89 -11.90 5.82 0.82
CA ARG A 89 -12.34 4.75 -0.07
C ARG A 89 -11.40 4.46 -1.24
N ILE A 90 -10.26 5.12 -1.30
CA ILE A 90 -9.24 4.94 -2.34
C ILE A 90 -8.59 3.57 -2.19
N ASP A 91 -7.92 3.32 -1.07
CA ASP A 91 -7.51 1.99 -0.64
C ASP A 91 -8.48 1.51 0.44
N TRP A 92 -9.45 0.68 0.07
CA TRP A 92 -10.48 0.24 1.02
C TRP A 92 -9.95 -0.70 2.11
N LEU A 93 -8.79 -1.34 1.92
CA LEU A 93 -8.18 -2.20 2.94
C LEU A 93 -7.39 -1.41 3.98
N GLY A 94 -6.74 -0.32 3.55
CA GLY A 94 -5.98 0.60 4.40
C GLY A 94 -6.71 1.92 4.63
N SER A 95 -8.02 1.92 4.73
CA SER A 95 -8.89 3.09 4.61
C SER A 95 -8.55 4.22 5.57
N PHE A 96 -8.25 3.94 6.86
CA PHE A 96 -7.83 4.96 7.82
C PHE A 96 -6.51 5.62 7.41
N ALA A 97 -5.57 4.85 6.88
CA ALA A 97 -4.29 5.38 6.45
C ALA A 97 -4.42 6.43 5.34
N ASN A 98 -5.49 6.39 4.53
CA ASN A 98 -5.74 7.38 3.48
C ASN A 98 -6.34 8.70 4.00
N GLU A 99 -7.02 8.67 5.16
CA GLU A 99 -7.56 9.87 5.77
C GLU A 99 -6.43 10.80 6.23
N VAL A 100 -5.41 10.22 6.84
CA VAL A 100 -4.34 10.91 7.55
C VAL A 100 -3.61 11.94 6.69
N PRO A 101 -3.00 11.61 5.53
CA PRO A 101 -2.22 12.59 4.77
C PRO A 101 -3.07 13.73 4.20
N PHE A 102 -4.36 13.50 3.93
CA PHE A 102 -5.29 14.57 3.52
C PHE A 102 -5.59 15.52 4.68
N ILE A 103 -5.85 14.99 5.87
CA ILE A 103 -6.11 15.79 7.07
C ILE A 103 -4.85 16.59 7.45
N LEU A 104 -3.68 15.96 7.44
CA LEU A 104 -2.42 16.64 7.71
C LEU A 104 -2.13 17.79 6.70
N ALA A 105 -2.52 17.62 5.43
CA ALA A 105 -2.38 18.69 4.45
C ALA A 105 -3.28 19.89 4.77
N ALA A 106 -4.52 19.63 5.21
CA ALA A 106 -5.44 20.69 5.65
C ALA A 106 -4.96 21.36 6.96
N GLU A 107 -4.48 20.57 7.94
CA GLU A 107 -3.89 21.07 9.19
C GLU A 107 -2.68 21.98 8.91
N LYS A 108 -1.80 21.55 8.01
CA LYS A 108 -0.64 22.34 7.58
C LYS A 108 -1.03 23.70 6.99
N LEU A 109 -2.09 23.75 6.16
CA LEU A 109 -2.60 25.00 5.60
C LEU A 109 -3.26 25.90 6.65
N MET A 110 -3.86 25.32 7.68
CA MET A 110 -4.53 26.04 8.76
C MET A 110 -3.61 26.41 9.91
N ASP A 111 -2.34 25.98 9.88
CA ASP A 111 -1.38 26.11 11.01
C ASP A 111 -1.97 25.55 12.32
N ILE A 112 -2.63 24.39 12.22
CA ILE A 112 -3.22 23.69 13.35
C ILE A 112 -2.42 22.42 13.61
N GLU A 113 -2.02 22.21 14.85
CA GLU A 113 -1.39 20.99 15.30
C GLU A 113 -2.36 20.17 16.17
N ALA A 114 -2.54 18.89 15.82
CA ALA A 114 -3.34 17.99 16.62
C ALA A 114 -2.64 17.70 17.97
N PRO A 115 -3.38 17.55 19.08
CA PRO A 115 -2.80 17.25 20.39
C PRO A 115 -1.94 15.98 20.37
N PRO A 116 -0.90 15.88 21.21
CA PRO A 116 0.01 14.71 21.23
C PRO A 116 -0.73 13.38 21.42
N ARG A 117 -1.79 13.33 22.23
CA ARG A 117 -2.64 12.15 22.38
C ARG A 117 -3.30 11.75 21.05
N ALA A 118 -3.83 12.72 20.32
CA ALA A 118 -4.44 12.45 19.01
C ALA A 118 -3.41 11.93 18.00
N GLN A 119 -2.20 12.50 17.98
CA GLN A 119 -1.12 12.03 17.10
C GLN A 119 -0.73 10.58 17.40
N HIS A 120 -0.65 10.18 18.67
CA HIS A 120 -0.40 8.78 19.07
C HIS A 120 -1.52 7.84 18.61
N ILE A 121 -2.77 8.20 18.87
CA ILE A 121 -3.93 7.37 18.48
C ILE A 121 -4.02 7.26 16.96
N ARG A 122 -3.80 8.35 16.21
CA ARG A 122 -3.71 8.32 14.74
C ARG A 122 -2.65 7.33 14.27
N THR A 123 -1.47 7.36 14.86
CA THR A 123 -0.36 6.46 14.49
C THR A 123 -0.70 5.01 14.81
N ILE A 124 -1.32 4.74 15.97
CA ILE A 124 -1.77 3.40 16.34
C ILE A 124 -2.82 2.88 15.33
N LEU A 125 -3.84 3.66 15.04
CA LEU A 125 -4.89 3.27 14.08
C LEU A 125 -4.35 3.11 12.66
N PHE A 126 -3.36 3.92 12.28
CA PHE A 126 -2.66 3.81 11.01
C PHE A 126 -1.90 2.47 10.90
N GLU A 127 -1.16 2.08 11.93
CA GLU A 127 -0.45 0.80 11.93
C GLU A 127 -1.42 -0.40 12.06
N LEU A 128 -2.52 -0.29 12.79
CA LEU A 128 -3.60 -1.30 12.79
C LEU A 128 -4.20 -1.46 11.38
N SER A 129 -4.41 -0.35 10.68
CA SER A 129 -4.86 -0.37 9.28
C SER A 129 -3.85 -1.06 8.35
N ARG A 130 -2.53 -0.83 8.57
CA ARG A 130 -1.45 -1.54 7.87
C ARG A 130 -1.52 -3.05 8.14
N ILE A 131 -1.62 -3.46 9.39
CA ILE A 131 -1.70 -4.88 9.78
C ILE A 131 -2.92 -5.53 9.13
N ALA A 132 -4.09 -4.89 9.19
CA ALA A 132 -5.32 -5.42 8.58
C ALA A 132 -5.22 -5.57 7.05
N ASN A 133 -4.55 -4.61 6.40
CA ASN A 133 -4.32 -4.61 4.95
C ASN A 133 -3.37 -5.76 4.55
N VAL A 134 -2.19 -5.83 5.18
CA VAL A 134 -1.15 -6.80 4.81
C VAL A 134 -1.55 -8.23 5.22
N SER A 135 -2.30 -8.41 6.31
CA SER A 135 -2.82 -9.75 6.68
C SER A 135 -3.67 -10.35 5.56
N LEU A 136 -4.55 -9.55 4.94
CA LEU A 136 -5.33 -10.03 3.79
C LEU A 136 -4.43 -10.40 2.61
N PHE A 137 -3.43 -9.58 2.32
CA PHE A 137 -2.46 -9.85 1.26
C PHE A 137 -1.76 -11.20 1.45
N LEU A 138 -1.28 -11.49 2.67
CA LEU A 138 -0.58 -12.74 2.97
C LEU A 138 -1.49 -13.96 2.76
N GLY A 139 -2.78 -13.83 3.09
CA GLY A 139 -3.77 -14.86 2.83
C GLY A 139 -4.04 -15.06 1.35
N ASP A 140 -4.27 -13.98 0.62
CA ASP A 140 -4.54 -13.99 -0.83
C ASP A 140 -3.36 -14.53 -1.63
N LEU A 141 -2.14 -14.15 -1.26
CA LEU A 141 -0.91 -14.66 -1.86
C LEU A 141 -0.85 -16.20 -1.82
N GLY A 142 -1.26 -16.81 -0.71
CA GLY A 142 -1.36 -18.27 -0.60
C GLY A 142 -2.31 -18.84 -1.64
N VAL A 143 -3.51 -18.27 -1.77
CA VAL A 143 -4.53 -18.72 -2.74
C VAL A 143 -4.03 -18.58 -4.17
N GLN A 144 -3.40 -17.45 -4.52
CA GLN A 144 -2.84 -17.22 -5.86
C GLN A 144 -1.77 -18.25 -6.25
N LEU A 145 -1.07 -18.82 -5.27
CA LEU A 145 -0.05 -19.86 -5.45
C LEU A 145 -0.54 -21.29 -5.15
N GLY A 146 -1.87 -21.47 -4.98
CA GLY A 146 -2.50 -22.78 -4.82
C GLY A 146 -2.60 -23.29 -3.38
N ALA A 147 -2.29 -22.46 -2.36
CA ALA A 147 -2.42 -22.81 -0.95
C ALA A 147 -3.60 -22.07 -0.29
N ILE A 148 -4.69 -22.80 0.02
CA ILE A 148 -5.90 -22.17 0.55
C ILE A 148 -5.85 -21.91 2.08
N THR A 149 -5.07 -22.67 2.85
CA THR A 149 -5.04 -22.55 4.32
C THR A 149 -4.64 -21.16 4.81
N PRO A 150 -3.65 -20.47 4.23
CA PRO A 150 -3.24 -19.12 4.66
C PRO A 150 -4.37 -18.11 4.68
N VAL A 151 -5.32 -18.16 3.74
CA VAL A 151 -6.42 -17.18 3.68
C VAL A 151 -7.37 -17.34 4.88
N PHE A 152 -7.66 -18.54 5.33
CA PHE A 152 -8.51 -18.74 6.51
C PHE A 152 -7.84 -18.25 7.79
N MET A 153 -6.53 -18.48 7.93
CA MET A 153 -5.75 -17.98 9.05
C MET A 153 -5.71 -16.43 9.03
N ALA A 154 -5.43 -15.87 7.88
CA ALA A 154 -5.37 -14.42 7.69
C ALA A 154 -6.71 -13.74 8.04
N PHE A 155 -7.84 -14.28 7.57
CA PHE A 155 -9.17 -13.73 7.90
C PHE A 155 -9.51 -13.88 9.38
N ARG A 156 -9.17 -15.02 10.01
CA ARG A 156 -9.34 -15.23 11.46
C ARG A 156 -8.64 -14.16 12.27
N ASP A 157 -7.36 -13.89 11.99
CA ASP A 157 -6.56 -13.00 12.82
C ASP A 157 -6.77 -11.52 12.46
N ARG A 158 -7.04 -11.22 11.18
CA ARG A 158 -7.47 -9.89 10.75
C ARG A 158 -8.76 -9.44 11.45
N GLU A 159 -9.67 -10.36 11.76
CA GLU A 159 -10.93 -10.07 12.45
C GLU A 159 -10.71 -9.43 13.82
N TYR A 160 -9.67 -9.83 14.56
CA TYR A 160 -9.33 -9.16 15.83
C TYR A 160 -8.94 -7.70 15.61
N VAL A 161 -8.21 -7.39 14.55
CA VAL A 161 -7.82 -6.01 14.22
C VAL A 161 -9.04 -5.17 13.83
N LEU A 162 -9.92 -5.72 13.02
CA LEU A 162 -11.16 -5.03 12.62
C LEU A 162 -12.05 -4.73 13.82
N ASN A 163 -12.14 -5.64 14.79
CA ASN A 163 -12.90 -5.42 16.03
C ASN A 163 -12.28 -4.28 16.87
N LEU A 164 -10.95 -4.17 16.94
CA LEU A 164 -10.27 -3.04 17.58
C LEU A 164 -10.59 -1.71 16.88
N ILE A 165 -10.51 -1.68 15.56
CA ILE A 165 -10.82 -0.48 14.77
C ILE A 165 -12.29 -0.09 14.97
N GLU A 166 -13.23 -1.05 14.91
CA GLU A 166 -14.66 -0.83 15.09
C GLU A 166 -14.97 -0.29 16.49
N SER A 167 -14.39 -0.88 17.52
CA SER A 167 -14.64 -0.46 18.92
C SER A 167 -14.14 0.96 19.19
N ALA A 168 -13.05 1.40 18.55
CA ALA A 168 -12.51 2.74 18.69
C ALA A 168 -13.25 3.78 17.83
N THR A 169 -13.67 3.39 16.63
CA THR A 169 -14.10 4.35 15.60
C THR A 169 -15.58 4.27 15.24
N GLY A 170 -16.23 3.15 15.54
CA GLY A 170 -17.59 2.81 15.12
C GLY A 170 -17.70 2.25 13.71
N GLY A 171 -16.59 2.14 12.99
CA GLY A 171 -16.54 1.63 11.61
C GLY A 171 -15.50 0.54 11.42
N ARG A 172 -15.92 -0.62 10.91
CA ARG A 172 -15.00 -1.76 10.66
C ARG A 172 -14.06 -1.52 9.48
N PHE A 173 -14.58 -0.92 8.42
CA PHE A 173 -13.92 -0.87 7.11
C PHE A 173 -13.59 0.56 6.67
N HIS A 174 -14.48 1.50 6.94
CA HIS A 174 -14.34 2.91 6.59
C HIS A 174 -14.63 3.75 7.82
N PRO A 175 -13.66 3.87 8.75
CA PRO A 175 -13.90 4.49 10.04
C PRO A 175 -14.28 5.96 9.96
N ASN A 176 -13.71 6.70 9.00
CA ASN A 176 -13.95 8.12 8.85
C ASN A 176 -13.85 8.84 10.21
N PHE A 177 -12.76 8.57 10.92
CA PHE A 177 -12.56 8.92 12.33
C PHE A 177 -11.62 10.09 12.54
N ASP A 178 -10.66 10.26 11.62
CA ASP A 178 -9.72 11.38 11.66
C ASP A 178 -10.43 12.71 11.32
N ARG A 179 -10.02 13.78 11.98
CA ARG A 179 -10.58 15.13 11.84
C ARG A 179 -9.47 16.15 11.75
N ILE A 180 -9.72 17.26 11.08
CA ILE A 180 -8.83 18.41 11.12
C ILE A 180 -8.74 18.90 12.56
N GLY A 181 -7.54 18.86 13.11
CA GLY A 181 -7.24 19.22 14.50
C GLY A 181 -7.28 18.06 15.48
N GLY A 182 -7.49 16.80 15.05
CA GLY A 182 -7.46 15.65 15.96
C GLY A 182 -8.39 14.50 15.54
N LEU A 183 -9.10 13.93 16.49
CA LEU A 183 -9.95 12.75 16.32
C LEU A 183 -11.38 13.04 16.73
N LYS A 184 -12.31 12.25 16.20
CA LYS A 184 -13.74 12.34 16.53
C LYS A 184 -14.01 12.08 18.00
N ASP A 185 -13.44 11.02 18.57
CA ASP A 185 -13.62 10.57 19.95
C ASP A 185 -12.29 10.04 20.52
N ASP A 186 -12.23 9.80 21.83
CA ASP A 186 -11.11 9.13 22.49
C ASP A 186 -11.29 7.60 22.49
N LEU A 187 -10.26 6.87 22.87
CA LEU A 187 -10.27 5.42 22.97
C LEU A 187 -11.24 4.94 24.06
N PRO A 188 -12.02 3.87 23.80
CA PRO A 188 -12.93 3.33 24.78
C PRO A 188 -12.17 2.66 25.94
N LYS A 189 -12.84 2.54 27.08
CA LYS A 189 -12.27 1.91 28.29
C LYS A 189 -11.92 0.44 28.01
N GLY A 190 -10.71 0.02 28.41
CA GLY A 190 -10.23 -1.36 28.23
C GLY A 190 -9.62 -1.65 26.85
N TRP A 191 -9.69 -0.69 25.92
CA TRP A 191 -9.19 -0.87 24.54
C TRP A 191 -7.67 -1.09 24.48
N ILE A 192 -6.92 -0.45 25.36
CA ILE A 192 -5.44 -0.57 25.40
C ILE A 192 -5.03 -2.01 25.73
N GLU A 193 -5.64 -2.61 26.76
CA GLU A 193 -5.35 -3.97 27.21
C GLU A 193 -5.75 -5.00 26.15
N GLU A 194 -6.90 -4.79 25.50
CA GLU A 194 -7.36 -5.61 24.40
C GLU A 194 -6.39 -5.53 23.22
N THR A 195 -5.96 -4.32 22.83
CA THR A 195 -4.99 -4.11 21.76
C THR A 195 -3.70 -4.85 22.02
N ARG A 196 -3.13 -4.78 23.24
CA ARG A 196 -1.94 -5.55 23.62
C ARG A 196 -2.13 -7.06 23.44
N SER A 197 -3.30 -7.56 23.82
CA SER A 197 -3.63 -8.98 23.63
C SER A 197 -3.67 -9.37 22.17
N VAL A 198 -4.27 -8.54 21.33
CA VAL A 198 -4.35 -8.76 19.89
C VAL A 198 -2.96 -8.69 19.24
N MET A 199 -2.08 -7.74 19.63
CA MET A 199 -0.73 -7.66 19.09
C MET A 199 0.08 -8.94 19.33
N ARG A 200 -0.07 -9.57 20.50
CA ARG A 200 0.57 -10.87 20.77
C ARG A 200 0.05 -11.99 19.85
N LYS A 201 -1.27 -12.06 19.62
CA LYS A 201 -1.85 -13.03 18.68
C LYS A 201 -1.36 -12.83 17.25
N LEU A 202 -1.25 -11.58 16.82
CA LEU A 202 -0.78 -11.25 15.48
C LEU A 202 0.69 -11.61 15.26
N ARG A 203 1.54 -11.53 16.27
CA ARG A 203 2.92 -12.03 16.15
C ARG A 203 2.93 -13.54 15.96
N THR A 204 2.11 -14.28 16.72
CA THR A 204 1.95 -15.72 16.49
C THR A 204 1.44 -16.02 15.07
N PHE A 205 0.46 -15.26 14.59
CA PHE A 205 0.01 -15.36 13.19
C PHE A 205 1.15 -15.13 12.20
N CYS A 206 2.00 -14.11 12.42
CA CYS A 206 3.14 -13.86 11.54
C CYS A 206 4.14 -15.04 11.54
N ASP A 207 4.35 -15.70 12.69
CA ASP A 207 5.21 -16.86 12.78
C ASP A 207 4.60 -18.08 12.07
N GLU A 208 3.29 -18.32 12.25
CA GLU A 208 2.54 -19.37 11.54
C GLU A 208 2.58 -19.18 10.01
N ILE A 209 2.44 -17.94 9.53
CA ILE A 209 2.51 -17.62 8.09
C ILE A 209 3.94 -17.74 7.56
N ASP A 210 4.94 -17.39 8.35
CA ASP A 210 6.35 -17.55 7.96
C ASP A 210 6.67 -19.02 7.73
N ASP A 211 6.31 -19.89 8.66
CA ASP A 211 6.51 -21.33 8.53
C ASP A 211 5.69 -21.92 7.36
N LEU A 212 4.43 -21.55 7.24
CA LEU A 212 3.50 -22.14 6.27
C LEU A 212 3.77 -21.73 4.82
N LEU A 213 4.09 -20.45 4.58
CA LEU A 213 4.36 -19.92 3.24
C LEU A 213 5.85 -19.82 2.95
N PHE A 214 6.59 -19.04 3.75
CA PHE A 214 7.99 -18.72 3.44
C PHE A 214 8.92 -19.89 3.71
N GLY A 215 8.57 -20.80 4.63
CA GLY A 215 9.24 -22.08 4.85
C GLY A 215 8.94 -23.14 3.79
N ASN A 216 7.92 -22.95 2.95
CA ASN A 216 7.48 -23.96 1.98
C ASN A 216 8.33 -23.94 0.70
N GLU A 217 8.87 -25.09 0.30
CA GLU A 217 9.72 -25.22 -0.90
C GLU A 217 8.99 -24.87 -2.19
N ILE A 218 7.70 -25.20 -2.31
CA ILE A 218 6.89 -24.86 -3.50
C ILE A 218 6.72 -23.35 -3.59
N PHE A 219 6.40 -22.69 -2.48
CA PHE A 219 6.30 -21.23 -2.44
C PHE A 219 7.62 -20.56 -2.82
N GLN A 220 8.74 -21.05 -2.27
CA GLN A 220 10.05 -20.52 -2.59
C GLN A 220 10.41 -20.70 -4.07
N SER A 221 10.17 -21.88 -4.64
CA SER A 221 10.44 -22.16 -6.05
C SER A 221 9.59 -21.31 -7.01
N ARG A 222 8.38 -20.92 -6.58
CA ARG A 222 7.45 -20.08 -7.36
C ARG A 222 7.68 -18.59 -7.19
N THR A 223 8.54 -18.15 -6.26
CA THR A 223 8.71 -16.73 -5.94
C THR A 223 10.16 -16.24 -6.00
N ARG A 224 11.15 -17.12 -5.69
CA ARG A 224 12.56 -16.74 -5.74
C ARG A 224 13.06 -16.62 -7.18
N GLY A 225 13.75 -15.51 -7.45
CA GLY A 225 14.28 -15.18 -8.77
C GLY A 225 13.21 -14.85 -9.82
N ILE A 226 11.92 -14.79 -9.44
CA ILE A 226 10.81 -14.47 -10.33
C ILE A 226 10.42 -13.01 -10.16
N GLY A 227 10.32 -12.27 -11.28
CA GLY A 227 9.93 -10.87 -11.29
C GLY A 227 10.92 -9.99 -10.54
N VAL A 228 12.20 -10.15 -10.80
CA VAL A 228 13.29 -9.38 -10.16
C VAL A 228 13.24 -7.93 -10.63
N ILE A 229 13.23 -6.99 -9.70
CA ILE A 229 13.30 -5.56 -9.95
C ILE A 229 14.62 -5.03 -9.38
N PRO A 230 15.60 -4.68 -10.25
CA PRO A 230 16.85 -4.06 -9.82
C PRO A 230 16.59 -2.71 -9.13
N LYS A 231 17.48 -2.34 -8.20
CA LYS A 231 17.37 -1.10 -7.43
C LYS A 231 17.24 0.17 -8.28
N ASP A 232 18.06 0.28 -9.31
CA ASP A 232 18.06 1.41 -10.24
C ASP A 232 16.76 1.51 -11.04
N VAL A 233 16.21 0.38 -11.47
CA VAL A 233 14.92 0.30 -12.17
C VAL A 233 13.77 0.68 -11.21
N ALA A 234 13.79 0.18 -9.97
CA ALA A 234 12.78 0.54 -8.98
C ALA A 234 12.73 2.06 -8.73
N LEU A 235 13.91 2.71 -8.66
CA LEU A 235 14.01 4.16 -8.49
C LEU A 235 13.55 4.91 -9.75
N GLN A 236 13.89 4.45 -10.96
CA GLN A 236 13.46 5.08 -12.21
C GLN A 236 11.94 5.08 -12.41
N TYR A 237 11.27 4.00 -11.97
CA TYR A 237 9.81 3.91 -12.00
C TYR A 237 9.10 4.62 -10.83
N GLY A 238 9.86 5.24 -9.92
CA GLY A 238 9.31 5.92 -8.74
C GLY A 238 8.53 4.98 -7.82
N MET A 239 8.98 3.72 -7.71
CA MET A 239 8.37 2.75 -6.82
C MET A 239 8.49 3.18 -5.37
N SER A 240 7.59 2.74 -4.53
CA SER A 240 7.55 3.09 -3.11
C SER A 240 7.11 1.91 -2.25
N GLY A 241 7.25 2.07 -0.94
CA GLY A 241 6.82 1.07 0.02
C GLY A 241 7.64 -0.21 0.02
N ALA A 242 7.02 -1.30 0.40
CA ALA A 242 7.65 -2.61 0.46
C ALA A 242 8.22 -3.07 -0.90
N ASN A 243 7.63 -2.64 -2.03
CA ASN A 243 8.16 -2.94 -3.36
C ASN A 243 9.54 -2.32 -3.59
N LEU A 244 9.75 -1.08 -3.15
CA LEU A 244 11.04 -0.40 -3.24
C LEU A 244 12.05 -1.01 -2.26
N ARG A 245 11.64 -1.26 -1.02
CA ARG A 245 12.49 -1.86 0.02
C ARG A 245 12.92 -3.29 -0.32
N ALA A 246 12.08 -4.03 -1.02
CA ALA A 246 12.43 -5.36 -1.53
C ALA A 246 13.54 -5.34 -2.60
N SER A 247 13.83 -4.19 -3.20
CA SER A 247 14.96 -3.97 -4.13
C SER A 247 16.19 -3.36 -3.44
N GLY A 248 16.28 -3.45 -2.10
CA GLY A 248 17.44 -3.03 -1.31
C GLY A 248 17.55 -1.52 -1.07
N VAL A 249 16.46 -0.76 -1.20
CA VAL A 249 16.43 0.67 -0.88
C VAL A 249 15.97 0.86 0.55
N ASP A 250 16.86 1.36 1.41
CA ASP A 250 16.55 1.69 2.80
C ASP A 250 15.90 3.08 2.88
N TYR A 251 14.60 3.12 2.61
CA TYR A 251 13.78 4.34 2.66
C TYR A 251 12.37 4.04 3.18
N ASP A 252 11.95 4.80 4.20
CA ASP A 252 10.62 4.69 4.80
C ASP A 252 10.18 6.07 5.31
N LEU A 253 9.06 6.57 4.81
CA LEU A 253 8.55 7.91 5.16
C LEU A 253 8.25 8.05 6.66
N ARG A 254 7.93 6.96 7.36
CA ARG A 254 7.70 6.97 8.81
C ARG A 254 8.94 7.38 9.60
N ARG A 255 10.13 7.04 9.08
CA ARG A 255 11.44 7.37 9.66
C ARG A 255 12.04 8.63 9.05
N ASP A 256 11.96 8.76 7.72
CA ASP A 256 12.78 9.70 6.95
C ASP A 256 12.09 11.05 6.71
N GLN A 257 10.79 11.16 7.04
CA GLN A 257 10.03 12.40 6.92
C GLN A 257 9.45 12.84 8.27
N LYS A 258 9.57 14.13 8.58
CA LYS A 258 8.89 14.72 9.74
C LYS A 258 7.45 15.07 9.37
N ILE A 259 6.50 14.32 9.93
CA ILE A 259 5.06 14.55 9.81
C ILE A 259 4.43 14.61 11.21
N ALA A 260 3.28 15.25 11.34
CA ALA A 260 2.58 15.41 12.62
C ALA A 260 1.92 14.10 13.10
N MET A 261 2.73 13.07 13.26
CA MET A 261 2.42 11.73 13.73
C MET A 261 3.44 11.33 14.80
N ALA A 262 3.21 10.23 15.50
CA ALA A 262 4.04 9.83 16.64
C ALA A 262 5.10 8.76 16.30
N TRP A 263 5.45 8.54 15.03
CA TRP A 263 6.51 7.59 14.67
C TRP A 263 7.89 8.00 15.19
N ASP A 264 8.14 9.31 15.33
CA ASP A 264 9.37 9.86 15.91
C ASP A 264 9.53 9.57 17.42
N LYS A 265 8.50 9.04 18.08
CA LYS A 265 8.50 8.68 19.52
C LYS A 265 8.90 7.24 19.78
N VAL A 266 9.07 6.44 18.71
CA VAL A 266 9.38 5.00 18.83
C VAL A 266 10.46 4.59 17.85
N ASP A 267 11.42 3.81 18.31
CA ASP A 267 12.40 3.18 17.45
C ASP A 267 11.79 1.95 16.80
N PHE A 268 11.93 1.84 15.48
CA PHE A 268 11.52 0.68 14.70
C PHE A 268 12.50 0.40 13.57
N LYS A 269 12.50 -0.84 13.12
CA LYS A 269 13.38 -1.28 12.05
C LYS A 269 12.71 -1.12 10.69
N VAL A 270 13.42 -0.52 9.75
CA VAL A 270 13.05 -0.54 8.33
C VAL A 270 13.58 -1.83 7.71
N TRP A 271 12.68 -2.65 7.19
CA TRP A 271 13.02 -3.94 6.61
C TRP A 271 13.27 -3.81 5.12
N THR A 272 14.43 -4.32 4.66
CA THR A 272 14.84 -4.34 3.25
C THR A 272 15.27 -5.74 2.85
N HIS A 273 15.23 -6.03 1.55
CA HIS A 273 15.74 -7.27 0.98
C HIS A 273 16.48 -6.95 -0.33
N PRO A 274 17.67 -7.52 -0.59
CA PRO A 274 18.47 -7.15 -1.76
C PRO A 274 18.02 -7.79 -3.06
N ASP A 275 17.27 -8.91 -3.03
CA ASP A 275 17.02 -9.77 -4.18
C ASP A 275 16.04 -9.16 -5.21
N GLY A 276 15.16 -8.26 -4.81
CA GLY A 276 14.21 -7.56 -5.68
C GLY A 276 13.14 -8.46 -6.32
N ASP A 277 13.06 -9.74 -5.97
CA ASP A 277 12.15 -10.71 -6.54
C ASP A 277 10.78 -10.75 -5.85
N SER A 278 9.90 -11.63 -6.31
CA SER A 278 8.58 -11.80 -5.72
C SER A 278 8.63 -12.27 -4.28
N PHE A 279 9.60 -13.14 -3.94
CA PHE A 279 9.82 -13.57 -2.56
C PHE A 279 10.16 -12.40 -1.65
N ALA A 280 11.13 -11.58 -2.06
CA ALA A 280 11.58 -10.41 -1.31
C ALA A 280 10.43 -9.44 -1.02
N ARG A 281 9.58 -9.14 -2.01
CA ARG A 281 8.42 -8.26 -1.85
C ARG A 281 7.41 -8.79 -0.82
N CYS A 282 7.18 -10.09 -0.82
CA CYS A 282 6.27 -10.72 0.12
C CYS A 282 6.88 -10.79 1.54
N TRP A 283 8.15 -11.16 1.63
CA TRP A 283 8.86 -11.28 2.89
C TRP A 283 8.99 -9.93 3.62
N VAL A 284 9.33 -8.86 2.90
CA VAL A 284 9.40 -7.51 3.48
C VAL A 284 8.06 -7.12 4.12
N ARG A 285 6.93 -7.38 3.47
CA ARG A 285 5.59 -7.09 4.03
C ARG A 285 5.29 -7.88 5.29
N LEU A 286 5.69 -9.16 5.35
CA LEU A 286 5.55 -9.95 6.57
C LEU A 286 6.35 -9.33 7.72
N GLN A 287 7.61 -8.95 7.46
CA GLN A 287 8.46 -8.32 8.48
C GLN A 287 7.92 -6.95 8.92
N GLU A 288 7.40 -6.15 7.98
CA GLU A 288 6.74 -4.87 8.30
C GLU A 288 5.49 -5.07 9.14
N THR A 289 4.75 -6.15 8.95
CA THR A 289 3.59 -6.48 9.79
C THR A 289 4.02 -6.82 11.21
N ARG A 290 5.09 -7.59 11.38
CA ARG A 290 5.68 -7.86 12.71
C ARG A 290 6.13 -6.56 13.38
N GLU A 291 6.83 -5.70 12.64
CA GLU A 291 7.30 -4.41 13.16
C GLU A 291 6.14 -3.49 13.53
N ALA A 292 5.07 -3.45 12.74
CA ALA A 292 3.87 -2.67 13.04
C ALA A 292 3.23 -3.07 14.38
N THR A 293 3.23 -4.38 14.73
CA THR A 293 2.75 -4.82 16.05
C THR A 293 3.60 -4.27 17.20
N LEU A 294 4.92 -4.18 17.00
CA LEU A 294 5.85 -3.63 17.99
C LEU A 294 5.71 -2.10 18.10
N ILE A 295 5.53 -1.41 16.98
CA ILE A 295 5.26 0.04 16.96
C ILE A 295 3.99 0.34 17.77
N VAL A 296 2.90 -0.41 17.53
CA VAL A 296 1.64 -0.25 18.27
C VAL A 296 1.87 -0.42 19.78
N GLU A 297 2.56 -1.49 20.22
CA GLU A 297 2.82 -1.71 21.66
C GLU A 297 3.64 -0.58 22.28
N LYS A 298 4.72 -0.13 21.63
CA LYS A 298 5.55 0.99 22.10
C LYS A 298 4.76 2.30 22.19
N LEU A 299 3.88 2.56 21.23
CA LEU A 299 3.02 3.75 21.26
C LEU A 299 1.97 3.69 22.37
N LEU A 300 1.48 2.50 22.70
CA LEU A 300 0.59 2.31 23.86
C LEU A 300 1.32 2.54 25.19
N ASP A 301 2.63 2.22 25.27
CA ASP A 301 3.44 2.48 26.46
C ASP A 301 3.70 3.98 26.68
N THR A 302 3.79 4.74 25.60
CA THR A 302 4.09 6.17 25.60
C THR A 302 2.86 7.05 25.39
N LEU A 303 1.64 6.48 25.38
CA LEU A 303 0.42 7.20 25.09
C LEU A 303 0.17 8.31 26.14
N PRO A 304 0.25 9.61 25.75
CA PRO A 304 0.06 10.69 26.70
C PRO A 304 -1.39 10.87 27.09
N ALA A 305 -1.64 11.39 28.29
CA ALA A 305 -2.94 11.90 28.68
C ALA A 305 -3.22 13.26 28.02
N GLY A 306 -4.48 13.60 27.87
CA GLY A 306 -4.88 14.92 27.35
C GLY A 306 -6.03 14.86 26.35
N PRO A 307 -6.35 15.99 25.72
CA PRO A 307 -7.42 16.06 24.72
C PRO A 307 -7.02 15.33 23.43
N VAL A 308 -8.04 14.90 22.68
CA VAL A 308 -7.89 14.28 21.36
C VAL A 308 -8.25 15.23 20.21
N MET A 309 -8.66 16.46 20.52
CA MET A 309 -9.06 17.48 19.56
C MET A 309 -8.50 18.84 19.96
N ALA A 310 -7.87 19.53 19.03
CA ALA A 310 -7.46 20.92 19.16
C ALA A 310 -8.68 21.87 19.09
N LYS A 311 -8.49 23.13 19.45
CA LYS A 311 -9.50 24.16 19.22
C LYS A 311 -9.56 24.52 17.75
N VAL A 312 -10.61 24.09 17.07
CA VAL A 312 -10.84 24.35 15.64
C VAL A 312 -12.15 25.15 15.46
N PRO A 313 -12.25 25.99 14.42
CA PRO A 313 -13.50 26.67 14.09
C PRO A 313 -14.62 25.65 13.78
N ARG A 314 -15.85 25.98 14.18
CA ARG A 314 -17.03 25.12 13.87
C ARG A 314 -17.24 24.96 12.35
N ILE A 315 -16.92 26.00 11.59
CA ILE A 315 -16.95 25.98 10.12
C ILE A 315 -15.51 25.98 9.64
N ILE A 316 -15.10 24.88 9.01
CA ILE A 316 -13.76 24.72 8.48
C ILE A 316 -13.65 25.47 7.16
N LYS A 317 -12.87 26.57 7.18
CA LYS A 317 -12.40 27.28 5.99
C LYS A 317 -10.88 27.21 6.00
N VAL A 318 -10.31 26.51 5.03
CA VAL A 318 -8.87 26.40 4.92
C VAL A 318 -8.34 27.64 4.22
N PRO A 319 -7.35 28.36 4.79
CA PRO A 319 -6.78 29.57 4.18
C PRO A 319 -6.28 29.34 2.76
N GLU A 320 -6.15 30.42 1.99
CA GLU A 320 -5.55 30.36 0.67
C GLU A 320 -4.09 29.88 0.77
N GLY A 321 -3.73 28.93 -0.09
CA GLY A 321 -2.40 28.36 -0.12
C GLY A 321 -2.40 26.95 -0.72
N GLU A 322 -1.22 26.34 -0.68
CA GLU A 322 -1.01 25.00 -1.20
C GLU A 322 -0.13 24.17 -0.25
N ALA A 323 -0.41 22.90 -0.14
CA ALA A 323 0.35 21.98 0.70
C ALA A 323 0.49 20.62 0.03
N TRP A 324 1.68 20.04 0.16
CA TRP A 324 1.96 18.65 -0.11
C TRP A 324 2.23 17.91 1.20
N VAL A 325 1.55 16.77 1.38
CA VAL A 325 1.83 15.84 2.46
C VAL A 325 1.72 14.42 1.92
N SER A 326 2.66 13.57 2.28
CA SER A 326 2.63 12.14 1.99
C SER A 326 2.93 11.31 3.22
N THR A 327 2.45 10.07 3.23
CA THR A 327 2.65 9.08 4.29
C THR A 327 3.00 7.72 3.71
N GLU A 328 3.65 6.89 4.53
CA GLU A 328 3.96 5.50 4.18
C GLU A 328 2.74 4.62 4.41
N ASN A 329 1.81 4.59 3.47
CA ASN A 329 0.62 3.75 3.53
C ASN A 329 0.98 2.26 3.33
N PRO A 330 0.07 1.32 3.61
CA PRO A 330 0.34 -0.12 3.47
C PRO A 330 0.84 -0.53 2.08
N LEU A 331 0.39 0.16 1.02
CA LEU A 331 0.76 -0.10 -0.37
C LEU A 331 2.01 0.67 -0.82
N GLY A 332 2.47 1.65 -0.03
CA GLY A 332 3.59 2.54 -0.30
C GLY A 332 3.24 4.01 -0.09
N GLU A 333 3.98 4.93 -0.68
CA GLU A 333 3.77 6.36 -0.51
C GLU A 333 2.43 6.81 -1.09
N MET A 334 1.55 7.29 -0.21
CA MET A 334 0.29 7.96 -0.53
C MET A 334 0.42 9.44 -0.24
N GLY A 335 0.09 10.31 -1.19
CA GLY A 335 0.26 11.74 -1.00
C GLY A 335 -0.87 12.57 -1.59
N TYR A 336 -1.12 13.73 -0.96
CA TYR A 336 -2.09 14.72 -1.40
C TYR A 336 -1.41 16.07 -1.59
N TYR A 337 -1.55 16.62 -2.78
CA TYR A 337 -1.29 18.03 -3.04
C TYR A 337 -2.62 18.78 -3.04
N VAL A 338 -2.80 19.63 -2.06
CA VAL A 338 -4.05 20.35 -1.81
C VAL A 338 -3.85 21.83 -2.08
N VAL A 339 -4.71 22.40 -2.93
CA VAL A 339 -4.78 23.84 -3.19
C VAL A 339 -6.08 24.38 -2.60
N SER A 340 -5.99 25.40 -1.77
CA SER A 340 -7.13 26.12 -1.19
C SER A 340 -7.17 27.57 -1.67
N LYS A 341 -8.37 28.12 -1.84
CA LYS A 341 -8.64 29.55 -2.11
C LYS A 341 -9.36 30.25 -0.97
N GLY A 342 -9.29 29.71 0.25
CA GLY A 342 -9.97 30.26 1.42
C GLY A 342 -11.45 29.86 1.54
N ASP A 343 -11.89 28.86 0.80
CA ASP A 343 -13.27 28.37 0.77
C ASP A 343 -13.51 27.18 1.73
N LEU A 344 -14.76 26.70 1.76
CA LEU A 344 -15.17 25.52 2.55
C LEU A 344 -14.62 24.20 1.98
N GLY A 345 -14.31 24.18 0.70
CA GLY A 345 -13.78 23.03 -0.03
C GLY A 345 -12.44 23.34 -0.69
N PRO A 346 -11.67 22.31 -1.03
CA PRO A 346 -10.44 22.52 -1.78
C PRO A 346 -10.73 22.99 -3.21
N PHE A 347 -9.89 23.89 -3.70
CA PHE A 347 -9.93 24.30 -5.10
C PHE A 347 -9.43 23.20 -6.02
N ARG A 348 -8.40 22.47 -5.59
CA ARG A 348 -7.85 21.31 -6.30
C ARG A 348 -7.19 20.35 -5.32
N VAL A 349 -7.38 19.08 -5.54
CA VAL A 349 -6.62 18.02 -4.88
C VAL A 349 -5.99 17.13 -5.95
N LYS A 350 -4.69 16.95 -5.89
CA LYS A 350 -3.97 15.94 -6.66
C LYS A 350 -3.58 14.78 -5.76
N ILE A 351 -3.90 13.58 -6.19
CA ILE A 351 -3.69 12.36 -5.42
C ILE A 351 -2.51 11.59 -6.04
N ARG A 352 -1.44 11.40 -5.27
CA ARG A 352 -0.38 10.45 -5.60
C ARG A 352 -0.75 9.11 -4.98
N SER A 353 -1.07 8.16 -5.83
CA SER A 353 -1.38 6.80 -5.43
C SER A 353 -0.12 5.93 -5.41
N ALA A 354 0.03 5.11 -4.38
CA ALA A 354 1.12 4.14 -4.30
C ALA A 354 0.99 3.05 -5.37
N SER A 355 -0.20 2.47 -5.51
CA SER A 355 -0.46 1.38 -6.45
C SER A 355 -0.32 1.81 -7.90
N PHE A 356 -0.78 3.02 -8.27
CA PHE A 356 -0.65 3.53 -9.63
C PHE A 356 0.82 3.65 -10.06
N ASN A 357 1.67 4.17 -9.16
CA ASN A 357 3.10 4.26 -9.42
C ASN A 357 3.75 2.87 -9.51
N ASN A 358 3.42 1.98 -8.57
CA ASN A 358 4.01 0.65 -8.51
C ASN A 358 3.60 -0.23 -9.69
N ILE A 359 2.37 -0.08 -10.24
CA ILE A 359 1.91 -0.87 -11.40
C ILE A 359 2.52 -0.41 -12.73
N SER A 360 3.04 0.79 -12.79
CA SER A 360 3.66 1.34 -14.00
C SER A 360 4.85 0.51 -14.52
N ILE A 361 5.46 -0.30 -13.66
CA ILE A 361 6.57 -1.20 -14.00
C ILE A 361 6.11 -2.46 -14.75
N VAL A 362 4.83 -2.80 -14.74
CA VAL A 362 4.30 -4.06 -15.30
C VAL A 362 4.72 -4.32 -16.74
N PRO A 363 4.68 -3.34 -17.67
CA PRO A 363 5.14 -3.56 -19.05
C PRO A 363 6.61 -4.00 -19.13
N TRP A 364 7.46 -3.48 -18.27
CA TRP A 364 8.86 -3.87 -18.18
C TRP A 364 9.04 -5.23 -17.49
N LEU A 365 8.33 -5.44 -16.39
CA LEU A 365 8.51 -6.57 -15.49
C LEU A 365 8.00 -7.89 -16.06
N LEU A 366 6.94 -7.86 -16.88
CA LEU A 366 6.33 -9.06 -17.48
C LEU A 366 7.01 -9.49 -18.76
N ARG A 367 7.90 -8.70 -19.34
CA ARG A 367 8.56 -9.04 -20.61
C ARG A 367 9.51 -10.23 -20.45
N GLY A 368 9.32 -11.26 -21.27
CA GLY A 368 10.10 -12.51 -21.24
C GLY A 368 9.68 -13.48 -20.13
N VAL A 369 8.59 -13.20 -19.42
CA VAL A 369 8.06 -14.03 -18.33
C VAL A 369 7.12 -15.08 -18.90
N TYR A 370 7.11 -16.28 -18.33
CA TYR A 370 6.10 -17.30 -18.65
C TYR A 370 4.74 -16.95 -18.04
N VAL A 371 3.66 -17.28 -18.75
CA VAL A 371 2.27 -17.00 -18.31
C VAL A 371 1.98 -17.45 -16.86
N PRO A 372 2.39 -18.64 -16.38
CA PRO A 372 2.16 -19.03 -14.99
C PRO A 372 2.83 -18.12 -13.95
N ASP A 373 3.94 -17.45 -14.29
CA ASP A 373 4.67 -16.57 -13.38
C ASP A 373 4.08 -15.15 -13.34
N VAL A 374 3.27 -14.77 -14.34
CA VAL A 374 2.57 -13.47 -14.36
C VAL A 374 1.73 -13.31 -13.09
N ILE A 375 0.97 -14.34 -12.69
CA ILE A 375 0.13 -14.32 -11.50
C ILE A 375 0.99 -14.10 -10.24
N THR A 376 2.09 -14.82 -10.10
CA THR A 376 3.02 -14.67 -8.97
C THR A 376 3.58 -13.24 -8.88
N ILE A 377 3.99 -12.68 -10.01
CA ILE A 377 4.53 -11.32 -10.09
C ILE A 377 3.47 -10.30 -9.66
N LEU A 378 2.27 -10.36 -10.24
CA LEU A 378 1.18 -9.45 -9.94
C LEU A 378 0.76 -9.55 -8.47
N ALA A 379 0.59 -10.75 -7.95
CA ALA A 379 0.29 -10.97 -6.54
C ALA A 379 1.33 -10.33 -5.63
N SER A 380 2.63 -10.50 -5.94
CA SER A 380 3.72 -9.96 -5.12
C SER A 380 3.84 -8.43 -5.16
N LEU A 381 3.46 -7.78 -6.26
CA LEU A 381 3.42 -6.31 -6.35
C LEU A 381 2.40 -5.72 -5.39
N TYR A 382 1.35 -6.44 -5.11
CA TYR A 382 0.27 -6.05 -4.21
C TYR A 382 -0.21 -4.63 -4.44
N PHE A 383 -1.19 -4.50 -5.27
CA PHE A 383 -1.86 -3.24 -5.59
C PHE A 383 -3.36 -3.36 -5.34
N ILE A 384 -4.03 -2.24 -5.15
CA ILE A 384 -5.49 -2.17 -5.01
C ILE A 384 -6.03 -1.27 -6.11
N LEU A 385 -7.04 -1.75 -6.84
CA LEU A 385 -7.51 -1.06 -8.01
C LEU A 385 -8.17 0.29 -7.69
N GLY A 386 -8.86 0.38 -6.54
CA GLY A 386 -9.39 1.66 -6.10
C GLY A 386 -8.31 2.72 -5.89
N ASP A 387 -7.09 2.31 -5.45
CA ASP A 387 -5.93 3.18 -5.35
C ASP A 387 -5.32 3.50 -6.72
N ILE A 388 -5.37 2.59 -7.68
CA ILE A 388 -4.91 2.84 -9.06
C ILE A 388 -5.82 3.86 -9.74
N ASP A 389 -7.12 3.64 -9.70
CA ASP A 389 -8.13 4.36 -10.52
C ASP A 389 -8.58 5.69 -9.90
N ARG A 390 -8.58 5.84 -8.58
CA ARG A 390 -8.95 7.05 -7.78
C ARG A 390 -10.30 7.64 -8.09
#